data_375445841b1b0c7001b431f4f27be386
#
_entry.id   375445841b1b0c7001b431f4f27be386
#
_cell.length_a   1.000
_cell.length_b   1.000
_cell.length_c   1.000
_cell.angle_alpha   90.00
_cell.angle_beta   90.00
_cell.angle_gamma   90.00
#
_symmetry.space_group_name_H-M   'P 1'
#
loop_
_entity.id
_entity.type
_entity.pdbx_description
1 polymer ?
#
loop_
_entity_poly.entity_id
_entity_poly.type
_entity_poly.pdbx_seq_one_letter_code
_entity_poly.pdbx_strand_id
1 'polypeptide(L)'
;MAETNFDLVVIGAGPGGYHAAIRGAQLGLSVAVVEKDDGTGIGGLGGVCLNWGCIPSKSLLKNAEVVNHLTHAEDWGIEVGEWSASMAKAVDRSRKVSKALTNGIGFLFKKNKIMLVQG
;
A
#
# COMPACT_ATOMS: atom_id res chain seq x y z
N MET A 1 21.92 -27.33 3.59
CA MET A 1 20.98 -26.19 3.72
C MET A 1 20.28 -26.36 5.06
N ALA A 2 20.27 -25.34 5.91
CA ALA A 2 19.53 -25.43 7.17
C ALA A 2 18.02 -25.50 6.83
N GLU A 3 17.35 -26.54 7.34
CA GLU A 3 15.88 -26.59 7.26
C GLU A 3 15.31 -25.42 8.05
N THR A 4 14.54 -24.59 7.36
CA THR A 4 13.84 -23.48 8.00
C THR A 4 12.39 -23.89 8.18
N ASN A 5 12.01 -24.22 9.41
CA ASN A 5 10.65 -24.62 9.75
C ASN A 5 9.84 -23.40 10.18
N PHE A 6 8.64 -23.28 9.64
CA PHE A 6 7.69 -22.23 10.01
C PHE A 6 6.36 -22.87 10.44
N ASP A 7 5.73 -22.27 11.44
CA ASP A 7 4.37 -22.68 11.87
C ASP A 7 3.31 -22.24 10.86
N LEU A 8 3.59 -21.13 10.15
CA LEU A 8 2.70 -20.57 9.14
C LEU A 8 3.49 -20.05 7.92
N VAL A 9 3.13 -20.54 6.75
CA VAL A 9 3.62 -20.00 5.47
C VAL A 9 2.44 -19.40 4.72
N VAL A 10 2.55 -18.11 4.38
CA VAL A 10 1.52 -17.36 3.63
C VAL A 10 2.02 -17.11 2.22
N ILE A 11 1.22 -17.49 1.22
CA ILE A 11 1.53 -17.26 -0.19
C ILE A 11 0.81 -15.98 -0.65
N GLY A 12 1.59 -14.98 -1.01
CA GLY A 12 1.12 -13.66 -1.41
C GLY A 12 1.08 -12.65 -0.28
N ALA A 13 1.72 -11.50 -0.47
CA ALA A 13 1.80 -10.39 0.49
C ALA A 13 0.79 -9.25 0.21
N GLY A 14 -0.32 -9.56 -0.43
CA GLY A 14 -1.48 -8.67 -0.57
C GLY A 14 -2.23 -8.48 0.76
N PRO A 15 -3.36 -7.73 0.78
CA PRO A 15 -4.07 -7.40 2.02
C PRO A 15 -4.44 -8.61 2.87
N GLY A 16 -4.92 -9.70 2.29
CA GLY A 16 -5.20 -10.93 3.04
C GLY A 16 -3.93 -11.54 3.65
N GLY A 17 -2.85 -11.59 2.86
CA GLY A 17 -1.59 -12.21 3.25
C GLY A 17 -0.86 -11.47 4.37
N TYR A 18 -0.62 -10.17 4.21
CA TYR A 18 0.10 -9.44 5.25
C TYR A 18 -0.69 -9.32 6.57
N HIS A 19 -2.01 -9.25 6.52
CA HIS A 19 -2.83 -9.27 7.74
C HIS A 19 -2.73 -10.62 8.46
N ALA A 20 -2.85 -11.74 7.72
CA ALA A 20 -2.72 -13.08 8.28
C ALA A 20 -1.32 -13.30 8.90
N ALA A 21 -0.28 -12.92 8.17
CA ALA A 21 1.10 -13.06 8.61
C ALA A 21 1.40 -12.24 9.88
N ILE A 22 1.02 -10.96 9.89
CA ILE A 22 1.23 -10.08 11.05
C ILE A 22 0.46 -10.64 12.26
N ARG A 23 -0.79 -11.05 12.08
CA ARG A 23 -1.59 -11.59 13.18
C ARG A 23 -1.04 -12.92 13.69
N GLY A 24 -0.62 -13.83 12.79
CA GLY A 24 0.03 -15.08 13.16
C GLY A 24 1.28 -14.85 14.02
N ALA A 25 2.13 -13.94 13.58
CA ALA A 25 3.34 -13.60 14.34
C ALA A 25 3.04 -12.94 15.70
N GLN A 26 2.01 -12.10 15.79
CA GLN A 26 1.55 -11.51 17.07
C GLN A 26 1.01 -12.57 18.03
N LEU A 27 0.53 -13.69 17.53
CA LEU A 27 0.08 -14.84 18.33
C LEU A 27 1.23 -15.79 18.72
N GLY A 28 2.45 -15.45 18.34
CA GLY A 28 3.66 -16.22 18.72
C GLY A 28 4.10 -17.25 17.69
N LEU A 29 3.48 -17.32 16.52
CA LEU A 29 3.89 -18.23 15.46
C LEU A 29 5.14 -17.74 14.73
N SER A 30 6.00 -18.67 14.31
CA SER A 30 7.04 -18.43 13.33
C SER A 30 6.41 -18.35 11.94
N VAL A 31 6.58 -17.20 11.25
CA VAL A 31 5.85 -16.92 10.01
C VAL A 31 6.79 -16.58 8.87
N ALA A 32 6.54 -17.21 7.71
CA ALA A 32 7.10 -16.79 6.42
C ALA A 32 5.99 -16.32 5.47
N VAL A 33 6.31 -15.33 4.65
CA VAL A 33 5.47 -14.86 3.55
C VAL A 33 6.25 -15.02 2.26
N VAL A 34 5.66 -15.71 1.29
CA VAL A 34 6.22 -15.84 -0.06
C VAL A 34 5.49 -14.84 -0.96
N GLU A 35 6.24 -13.94 -1.58
CA GLU A 35 5.70 -12.95 -2.52
C GLU A 35 6.41 -13.05 -3.85
N LYS A 36 5.64 -13.03 -4.93
CA LYS A 36 6.17 -13.02 -6.27
C LYS A 36 6.77 -11.64 -6.58
N ASP A 37 8.06 -11.58 -6.83
CA ASP A 37 8.71 -10.44 -7.43
C ASP A 37 9.02 -10.75 -8.90
N ASP A 38 8.30 -10.12 -9.81
CA ASP A 38 8.52 -10.26 -11.25
C ASP A 38 9.37 -9.12 -11.83
N GLY A 39 10.00 -8.32 -10.98
CA GLY A 39 10.81 -7.17 -11.37
C GLY A 39 10.01 -5.99 -11.97
N THR A 40 8.71 -6.12 -12.14
CA THR A 40 7.85 -5.07 -12.69
C THR A 40 7.23 -4.19 -11.60
N GLY A 41 7.38 -4.59 -10.35
CA GLY A 41 6.74 -3.96 -9.19
C GLY A 41 5.25 -4.24 -9.07
N ILE A 42 4.69 -5.14 -9.90
CA ILE A 42 3.29 -5.54 -9.85
C ILE A 42 3.04 -6.54 -8.73
N GLY A 43 4.01 -7.39 -8.42
CA GLY A 43 3.97 -8.38 -7.34
C GLY A 43 4.67 -7.87 -6.09
N GLY A 44 4.63 -6.76 -5.62
CA GLY A 44 5.34 -6.29 -4.42
C GLY A 44 4.54 -6.42 -3.14
N LEU A 45 5.24 -6.25 -2.04
CA LEU A 45 4.66 -6.19 -0.70
C LEU A 45 3.48 -5.21 -0.66
N GLY A 46 2.32 -5.68 -0.20
CA GLY A 46 1.06 -4.93 -0.22
C GLY A 46 0.14 -5.31 -1.38
N GLY A 47 0.64 -6.07 -2.36
CA GLY A 47 -0.11 -6.58 -3.50
C GLY A 47 -0.72 -5.51 -4.39
N VAL A 48 -1.66 -5.93 -5.23
CA VAL A 48 -2.35 -5.04 -6.19
C VAL A 48 -3.03 -3.87 -5.48
N CYS A 49 -3.67 -4.10 -4.35
CA CYS A 49 -4.43 -3.07 -3.63
C CYS A 49 -3.56 -1.85 -3.28
N LEU A 50 -2.39 -2.06 -2.68
CA LEU A 50 -1.51 -0.96 -2.28
C LEU A 50 -0.77 -0.35 -3.47
N ASN A 51 -0.34 -1.18 -4.42
CA ASN A 51 0.57 -0.72 -5.48
C ASN A 51 -0.15 -0.23 -6.73
N TRP A 52 -1.27 -0.86 -7.11
CA TRP A 52 -1.91 -0.64 -8.42
C TRP A 52 -3.43 -0.48 -8.37
N GLY A 53 -4.06 -0.75 -7.24
CA GLY A 53 -5.52 -0.79 -7.09
C GLY A 53 -6.06 0.26 -6.13
N CYS A 54 -6.49 -0.21 -4.97
CA CYS A 54 -7.30 0.55 -4.00
C CYS A 54 -6.66 1.88 -3.61
N ILE A 55 -5.38 1.86 -3.27
CA ILE A 55 -4.71 3.04 -2.68
C ILE A 55 -4.46 4.12 -3.72
N PRO A 56 -3.80 3.85 -4.87
CA PRO A 56 -3.61 4.88 -5.86
C PRO A 56 -4.94 5.39 -6.44
N SER A 57 -5.94 4.55 -6.63
CA SER A 57 -7.26 4.96 -7.10
C SER A 57 -7.95 5.91 -6.12
N LYS A 58 -7.98 5.56 -4.82
CA LYS A 58 -8.54 6.43 -3.80
C LYS A 58 -7.79 7.75 -3.67
N SER A 59 -6.47 7.74 -3.84
CA SER A 59 -5.67 8.96 -3.84
C SER A 59 -6.04 9.89 -5.00
N LEU A 60 -6.27 9.36 -6.19
CA LEU A 60 -6.70 10.12 -7.37
C LEU A 60 -8.14 10.61 -7.23
N LEU A 61 -9.06 9.78 -6.73
CA LEU A 61 -10.43 10.18 -6.45
C LEU A 61 -10.50 11.32 -5.43
N LYS A 62 -9.69 11.25 -4.36
CA LYS A 62 -9.61 12.34 -3.38
C LYS A 62 -9.06 13.63 -4.00
N ASN A 63 -8.12 13.50 -4.94
CA ASN A 63 -7.63 14.67 -5.68
C ASN A 63 -8.74 15.30 -6.55
N ALA A 64 -9.53 14.48 -7.24
CA ALA A 64 -10.68 14.95 -8.02
C ALA A 64 -11.74 15.63 -7.14
N GLU A 65 -12.01 15.07 -5.95
CA GLU A 65 -12.90 15.66 -4.97
C GLU A 65 -12.43 17.07 -4.52
N VAL A 66 -11.12 17.23 -4.25
CA VAL A 66 -10.57 18.54 -3.90
C VAL A 66 -10.72 19.54 -5.05
N VAL A 67 -10.45 19.12 -6.29
CA VAL A 67 -10.69 19.97 -7.48
C VAL A 67 -12.16 20.37 -7.59
N ASN A 68 -13.08 19.42 -7.38
CA ASN A 68 -14.51 19.70 -7.39
C ASN A 68 -14.93 20.71 -6.32
N HIS A 69 -14.39 20.60 -5.10
CA HIS A 69 -14.66 21.59 -4.04
C HIS A 69 -14.14 22.97 -4.40
N LEU A 70 -12.94 23.09 -5.00
CA LEU A 70 -12.39 24.36 -5.42
C LEU A 70 -13.21 24.99 -6.55
N THR A 71 -13.71 24.17 -7.48
CA THR A 71 -14.54 24.65 -8.60
C THR A 71 -15.91 25.16 -8.14
N HIS A 72 -16.46 24.60 -7.06
CA HIS A 72 -17.78 24.94 -6.52
C HIS A 72 -17.70 25.63 -5.15
N ALA A 73 -16.58 26.30 -4.86
CA ALA A 73 -16.33 26.90 -3.56
C ALA A 73 -17.35 28.00 -3.20
N GLU A 74 -17.84 28.72 -4.20
CA GLU A 74 -18.84 29.77 -4.04
C GLU A 74 -20.16 29.26 -3.47
N ASP A 75 -20.56 28.02 -3.78
CA ASP A 75 -21.75 27.38 -3.21
C ASP A 75 -21.66 27.25 -1.68
N TRP A 76 -20.45 27.29 -1.14
CA TRP A 76 -20.14 27.20 0.30
C TRP A 76 -19.80 28.54 0.93
N GLY A 77 -19.96 29.64 0.17
CA GLY A 77 -19.59 30.98 0.64
C GLY A 77 -18.08 31.20 0.75
N ILE A 78 -17.28 30.44 0.00
CA ILE A 78 -15.81 30.52 0.01
C ILE A 78 -15.34 31.14 -1.30
N GLU A 79 -14.61 32.25 -1.21
CA GLU A 79 -13.96 32.85 -2.35
C GLU A 79 -12.58 32.21 -2.55
N VAL A 80 -12.31 31.73 -3.76
CA VAL A 80 -11.03 31.11 -4.13
C VAL A 80 -10.42 31.95 -5.26
N GLY A 81 -9.17 32.38 -5.08
CA GLY A 81 -8.41 33.07 -6.13
C GLY A 81 -7.98 32.14 -7.26
N GLU A 82 -7.07 32.59 -8.10
CA GLU A 82 -6.57 31.76 -9.21
C GLU A 82 -5.91 30.49 -8.69
N TRP A 83 -6.28 29.37 -9.27
CA TRP A 83 -5.69 28.06 -8.99
C TRP A 83 -5.52 27.22 -10.26
N SER A 84 -4.65 26.25 -10.19
CA SER A 84 -4.47 25.27 -11.28
C SER A 84 -4.27 23.87 -10.71
N ALA A 85 -4.69 22.87 -11.48
CA ALA A 85 -4.51 21.47 -11.15
C ALA A 85 -3.51 20.81 -12.12
N SER A 86 -2.71 19.87 -11.61
CA SER A 86 -1.75 19.10 -12.39
C SER A 86 -1.95 17.62 -12.18
N MET A 87 -2.32 16.91 -13.25
CA MET A 87 -2.48 15.45 -13.22
C MET A 87 -1.15 14.76 -12.88
N ALA A 88 -0.04 15.25 -13.40
CA ALA A 88 1.28 14.69 -13.08
C ALA A 88 1.56 14.71 -11.58
N LYS A 89 1.31 15.85 -10.91
CA LYS A 89 1.47 15.98 -9.45
C LYS A 89 0.48 15.09 -8.69
N ALA A 90 -0.74 14.92 -9.19
CA ALA A 90 -1.73 14.01 -8.58
C ALA A 90 -1.26 12.56 -8.64
N VAL A 91 -0.72 12.13 -9.78
CA VAL A 91 -0.14 10.80 -9.96
C VAL A 91 1.07 10.60 -9.04
N ASP A 92 2.01 11.54 -9.01
CA ASP A 92 3.16 11.47 -8.10
C ASP A 92 2.75 11.35 -6.64
N ARG A 93 1.73 12.12 -6.22
CA ARG A 93 1.17 12.00 -4.88
C ARG A 93 0.62 10.59 -4.63
N SER A 94 -0.13 10.02 -5.58
CA SER A 94 -0.68 8.67 -5.44
C SER A 94 0.42 7.62 -5.26
N ARG A 95 1.53 7.75 -5.98
CA ARG A 95 2.69 6.86 -5.85
C ARG A 95 3.40 7.00 -4.50
N LYS A 96 3.55 8.23 -4.01
CA LYS A 96 4.12 8.49 -2.67
C LYS A 96 3.27 7.86 -1.57
N VAL A 97 1.94 7.96 -1.66
CA VAL A 97 1.02 7.33 -0.68
C VAL A 97 1.16 5.80 -0.72
N SER A 98 1.13 5.20 -1.90
CA SER A 98 1.33 3.75 -2.06
C SER A 98 2.66 3.29 -1.45
N LYS A 99 3.75 3.97 -1.77
CA LYS A 99 5.08 3.66 -1.25
C LYS A 99 5.17 3.78 0.27
N ALA A 100 4.55 4.79 0.85
CA ALA A 100 4.53 4.97 2.30
C ALA A 100 3.83 3.79 3.00
N LEU A 101 2.70 3.33 2.46
CA LEU A 101 1.97 2.17 3.02
C LEU A 101 2.75 0.88 2.84
N THR A 102 3.33 0.63 1.67
CA THR A 102 4.17 -0.56 1.43
C THR A 102 5.37 -0.60 2.38
N ASN A 103 6.04 0.54 2.59
CA ASN A 103 7.12 0.64 3.57
C ASN A 103 6.63 0.35 4.99
N GLY A 104 5.41 0.78 5.33
CA GLY A 104 4.76 0.49 6.62
C GLY A 104 4.57 -1.01 6.83
N ILE A 105 4.13 -1.75 5.80
CA ILE A 105 4.02 -3.22 5.86
C ILE A 105 5.41 -3.85 6.06
N GLY A 106 6.43 -3.40 5.32
CA GLY A 106 7.80 -3.86 5.49
C GLY A 106 8.34 -3.64 6.90
N PHE A 107 8.04 -2.49 7.50
CA PHE A 107 8.36 -2.22 8.91
C PHE A 107 7.66 -3.20 9.86
N LEU A 108 6.36 -3.47 9.64
CA LEU A 108 5.60 -4.41 10.47
C LEU A 108 6.13 -5.84 10.34
N PHE A 109 6.56 -6.25 9.16
CA PHE A 109 7.21 -7.56 8.97
C PHE A 109 8.49 -7.66 9.80
N LYS A 110 9.36 -6.65 9.71
CA LYS A 110 10.60 -6.61 10.52
C LYS A 110 10.31 -6.60 12.02
N LYS A 111 9.36 -5.77 12.46
CA LYS A 111 8.96 -5.66 13.87
C LYS A 111 8.48 -7.00 14.44
N ASN A 112 7.72 -7.76 13.65
CA ASN A 112 7.16 -9.05 14.06
C ASN A 112 8.04 -10.25 13.64
N LYS A 113 9.25 -10.02 13.14
CA LYS A 113 10.21 -11.07 12.72
C LYS A 113 9.64 -12.02 11.66
N ILE A 114 8.78 -11.52 10.78
CA ILE A 114 8.22 -12.27 9.67
C ILE A 114 9.26 -12.35 8.56
N MET A 115 9.55 -13.55 8.08
CA MET A 115 10.45 -13.77 6.95
C MET A 115 9.71 -13.48 5.65
N LEU A 116 10.24 -12.57 4.83
CA LEU A 116 9.76 -12.34 3.46
C LEU A 116 10.67 -13.10 2.50
N VAL A 117 10.08 -13.99 1.73
CA VAL A 117 10.74 -14.77 0.68
C VAL A 117 10.22 -14.27 -0.66
N GLN A 118 11.12 -13.86 -1.55
CA GLN A 118 10.80 -13.45 -2.91
C GLN A 118 11.10 -14.59 -3.87
N GLY A 119 10.13 -14.93 -4.74
CA GLY A 119 10.29 -16.02 -5.69
C GLY A 119 9.02 -16.43 -6.44
#